data_876372c386c09eb54471b78283e5fcbb
#
_entry.id   876372c386c09eb54471b78283e5fcbb
#
_cell.length_a   1.000
_cell.length_b   1.000
_cell.length_c   1.000
_cell.angle_alpha   90.00
_cell.angle_beta   90.00
_cell.angle_gamma   90.00
#
_symmetry.space_group_name_H-M   'P 1'
#
loop_
_entity.id
_entity.type
_entity.pdbx_description
1 polymer ?
#
loop_
_entity_poly.entity_id
_entity_poly.type
_entity_poly.pdbx_seq_one_letter_code
_entity_poly.pdbx_strand_id
1 'polypeptide(L)'
;MSITDQYGNATSSNRHLYSSSNKSDRGLQYLPDFCKDLEDLFTATDWKNTLTQSRLICANFGVPRAAIIQKADWSVGRAWDPQFLGVDKDWADEHAKPFLEGFYKIGDVRGSTYDFKNNLWLDSFAIDRDGDFFILLTQGKGGYPQTQRIPAHRVGSRSDDMDGVKKGRSKGLKINKGIIKSKIGRPVACKVLANEAKDDKIIPFSDLIQVLDPVSHAQTRAIPPIHRTNK
;
A
#
# COMPACT_ATOMS: atom_id res chain seq x y z
N MET A 1 -16.87 44.60 18.61
CA MET A 1 -16.39 43.80 19.75
C MET A 1 -14.97 43.39 19.46
N SER A 2 -14.00 43.83 20.26
CA SER A 2 -12.62 43.36 20.15
C SER A 2 -12.50 42.04 20.89
N ILE A 3 -12.08 40.99 20.19
CA ILE A 3 -11.79 39.70 20.81
C ILE A 3 -10.43 39.84 21.49
N THR A 4 -10.35 39.61 22.79
CA THR A 4 -9.10 39.57 23.55
C THR A 4 -8.64 38.13 23.74
N ASP A 5 -7.31 37.92 23.75
CA ASP A 5 -6.72 36.63 24.08
C ASP A 5 -6.85 36.32 25.59
N GLN A 6 -6.42 35.15 26.03
CA GLN A 6 -6.47 34.74 27.45
C GLN A 6 -5.66 35.63 28.41
N TYR A 7 -4.83 36.53 27.87
CA TYR A 7 -4.03 37.50 28.65
C TYR A 7 -4.59 38.92 28.56
N GLY A 8 -5.82 39.10 27.98
CA GLY A 8 -6.48 40.39 27.87
C GLY A 8 -5.97 41.28 26.73
N ASN A 9 -5.09 40.82 25.87
CA ASN A 9 -4.59 41.60 24.74
C ASN A 9 -5.59 41.59 23.59
N ALA A 10 -5.82 42.73 22.94
CA ALA A 10 -6.66 42.80 21.76
C ALA A 10 -6.07 41.93 20.65
N THR A 11 -6.83 40.93 20.21
CA THR A 11 -6.43 40.13 19.04
C THR A 11 -6.61 40.97 17.78
N SER A 12 -5.54 41.11 16.98
CA SER A 12 -5.67 41.77 15.69
C SER A 12 -6.66 40.98 14.82
N SER A 13 -7.43 41.68 13.99
CA SER A 13 -8.43 41.12 13.08
C SER A 13 -7.90 40.03 12.13
N ASN A 14 -6.59 39.86 12.06
CA ASN A 14 -5.89 38.85 11.23
C ASN A 14 -5.45 37.61 12.01
N ARG A 15 -5.77 37.50 13.32
CA ARG A 15 -5.50 36.25 14.05
C ARG A 15 -6.61 35.26 13.79
N HIS A 16 -6.25 34.17 13.11
CA HIS A 16 -7.15 33.04 12.90
C HIS A 16 -7.50 32.36 14.23
N LEU A 17 -8.74 31.93 14.39
CA LEU A 17 -9.27 31.28 15.60
C LEU A 17 -8.50 29.99 15.99
N TYR A 18 -7.75 29.41 15.06
CA TYR A 18 -6.92 28.25 15.30
C TYR A 18 -5.45 28.63 15.18
N SER A 19 -4.65 28.35 16.21
CA SER A 19 -3.20 28.59 16.22
C SER A 19 -2.48 27.93 15.04
N SER A 20 -2.97 26.75 14.59
CA SER A 20 -2.47 26.02 13.41
C SER A 20 -2.64 26.77 12.09
N SER A 21 -3.44 27.82 12.02
CA SER A 21 -3.61 28.64 10.82
C SER A 21 -2.72 29.89 10.77
N ASN A 22 -1.90 30.13 11.82
CA ASN A 22 -1.02 31.29 11.89
C ASN A 22 0.39 30.96 11.39
N LYS A 23 0.73 31.40 10.18
CA LYS A 23 2.05 31.19 9.57
C LYS A 23 3.20 31.92 10.25
N SER A 24 2.91 32.90 11.17
CA SER A 24 3.95 33.63 11.89
C SER A 24 4.61 32.82 13.00
N ASP A 25 4.00 31.74 13.47
CA ASP A 25 4.58 30.86 14.47
C ASP A 25 5.73 30.04 13.88
N ARG A 26 6.87 29.98 14.57
CA ARG A 26 8.09 29.28 14.09
C ARG A 26 7.84 27.85 13.66
N GLY A 27 6.92 27.14 14.30
CA GLY A 27 6.56 25.77 13.94
C GLY A 27 5.69 25.64 12.67
N LEU A 28 5.09 26.76 12.21
CA LEU A 28 4.12 26.77 11.11
C LEU A 28 4.67 27.45 9.84
N GLN A 29 5.91 27.96 9.87
CA GLN A 29 6.54 28.59 8.70
C GLN A 29 6.68 27.70 7.48
N TYR A 30 6.66 26.40 7.70
CA TYR A 30 6.78 25.38 6.64
C TYR A 30 5.44 24.84 6.16
N LEU A 31 4.32 25.34 6.67
CA LEU A 31 3.02 24.93 6.13
C LEU A 31 2.86 25.50 4.71
N PRO A 32 2.42 24.68 3.76
CA PRO A 32 2.15 25.15 2.41
C PRO A 32 1.05 26.21 2.42
N ASP A 33 1.12 27.18 1.51
CA ASP A 33 0.16 28.28 1.41
C ASP A 33 -1.26 27.84 1.06
N PHE A 34 -1.42 26.62 0.61
CA PHE A 34 -2.70 26.03 0.24
C PHE A 34 -2.75 24.55 0.62
N CYS A 35 -3.95 24.05 0.82
CA CYS A 35 -4.16 22.63 1.08
C CYS A 35 -3.84 21.82 -0.18
N LYS A 36 -2.93 20.85 -0.05
CA LYS A 36 -2.56 19.92 -1.10
C LYS A 36 -3.03 18.52 -0.73
N ASP A 37 -3.28 17.73 -1.76
CA ASP A 37 -3.49 16.29 -1.56
C ASP A 37 -2.27 15.65 -0.91
N LEU A 38 -2.51 14.65 -0.06
CA LEU A 38 -1.43 13.90 0.59
C LEU A 38 -0.44 13.33 -0.44
N GLU A 39 -0.93 13.02 -1.63
CA GLU A 39 -0.10 12.51 -2.72
C GLU A 39 0.94 13.52 -3.22
N ASP A 40 0.60 14.79 -3.25
CA ASP A 40 1.48 15.89 -3.66
C ASP A 40 2.45 16.31 -2.55
N LEU A 41 2.01 16.17 -1.30
CA LEU A 41 2.86 16.46 -0.14
C LEU A 41 3.90 15.37 0.13
N PHE A 42 3.59 14.13 -0.25
CA PHE A 42 4.41 12.95 0.00
C PHE A 42 5.06 12.48 -1.30
N THR A 43 6.26 12.95 -1.55
CA THR A 43 6.98 12.68 -2.80
C THR A 43 7.37 11.20 -2.95
N ALA A 44 7.79 10.79 -4.15
CA ALA A 44 8.29 9.44 -4.39
C ALA A 44 9.55 9.12 -3.57
N THR A 45 10.40 10.13 -3.33
CA THR A 45 11.58 10.00 -2.49
C THR A 45 11.21 9.82 -1.03
N ASP A 46 10.26 10.63 -0.52
CA ASP A 46 9.77 10.52 0.86
C ASP A 46 9.15 9.15 1.08
N TRP A 47 8.36 8.65 0.12
CA TRP A 47 7.78 7.32 0.19
C TRP A 47 8.85 6.23 0.29
N LYS A 48 9.90 6.26 -0.54
CA LYS A 48 11.01 5.29 -0.48
C LYS A 48 11.76 5.36 0.85
N ASN A 49 12.05 6.56 1.32
CA ASN A 49 12.74 6.77 2.59
C ASN A 49 11.91 6.24 3.76
N THR A 50 10.61 6.54 3.80
CA THR A 50 9.69 6.06 4.83
C THR A 50 9.58 4.54 4.82
N LEU A 51 9.47 3.93 3.63
CA LEU A 51 9.47 2.46 3.49
C LEU A 51 10.77 1.83 4.00
N THR A 52 11.91 2.44 3.66
CA THR A 52 13.23 1.97 4.14
C THR A 52 13.35 2.08 5.64
N GLN A 53 12.95 3.22 6.23
CA GLN A 53 12.96 3.43 7.68
C GLN A 53 12.06 2.44 8.40
N SER A 54 10.85 2.22 7.91
CA SER A 54 9.90 1.25 8.47
C SER A 54 10.52 -0.16 8.54
N ARG A 55 11.18 -0.59 7.47
CA ARG A 55 11.86 -1.89 7.41
C ARG A 55 13.04 -1.98 8.35
N LEU A 56 13.84 -0.91 8.46
CA LEU A 56 14.95 -0.82 9.41
C LEU A 56 14.47 -0.89 10.86
N ILE A 57 13.36 -0.20 11.17
CA ILE A 57 12.73 -0.27 12.49
C ILE A 57 12.32 -1.71 12.80
N CYS A 58 11.63 -2.38 11.89
CA CYS A 58 11.22 -3.78 12.07
C CYS A 58 12.42 -4.75 12.17
N ALA A 59 13.53 -4.45 11.50
CA ALA A 59 14.71 -5.30 11.52
C ALA A 59 15.52 -5.15 12.82
N ASN A 60 15.65 -3.91 13.33
CA ASN A 60 16.58 -3.57 14.40
C ASN A 60 15.93 -3.44 15.78
N PHE A 61 14.61 -3.23 15.85
CA PHE A 61 13.91 -3.02 17.11
C PHE A 61 12.90 -4.14 17.38
N GLY A 62 13.10 -4.84 18.50
CA GLY A 62 12.28 -6.01 18.85
C GLY A 62 10.82 -5.67 19.17
N VAL A 63 10.56 -4.54 19.84
CA VAL A 63 9.19 -4.18 20.28
C VAL A 63 8.25 -3.92 19.10
N PRO A 64 8.56 -3.04 18.13
CA PRO A 64 7.72 -2.83 16.96
C PRO A 64 7.52 -4.11 16.15
N ARG A 65 8.58 -4.88 15.95
CA ARG A 65 8.48 -6.18 15.27
C ARG A 65 7.53 -7.14 15.98
N ALA A 66 7.66 -7.27 17.30
CA ALA A 66 6.80 -8.14 18.09
C ALA A 66 5.32 -7.74 18.02
N ALA A 67 5.04 -6.42 18.05
CA ALA A 67 3.68 -5.91 17.94
C ALA A 67 3.04 -6.28 16.58
N ILE A 68 3.79 -6.11 15.47
CA ILE A 68 3.31 -6.50 14.14
C ILE A 68 3.09 -8.01 14.04
N ILE A 69 4.03 -8.82 14.54
CA ILE A 69 3.91 -10.28 14.57
C ILE A 69 2.66 -10.69 15.34
N GLN A 70 2.46 -10.16 16.54
CA GLN A 70 1.32 -10.46 17.38
C GLN A 70 -0.01 -10.09 16.70
N LYS A 71 -0.05 -8.92 16.03
CA LYS A 71 -1.22 -8.52 15.25
C LYS A 71 -1.50 -9.48 14.09
N ALA A 72 -0.46 -9.89 13.35
CA ALA A 72 -0.60 -10.86 12.27
C ALA A 72 -1.11 -12.22 12.78
N ASP A 73 -0.58 -12.69 13.91
CA ASP A 73 -1.02 -13.94 14.55
C ASP A 73 -2.50 -13.88 14.98
N TRP A 74 -2.94 -12.74 15.52
CA TRP A 74 -4.35 -12.56 15.91
C TRP A 74 -5.28 -12.40 14.70
N SER A 75 -4.83 -11.73 13.64
CA SER A 75 -5.65 -11.47 12.45
C SER A 75 -5.88 -12.73 11.61
N VAL A 76 -4.87 -13.58 11.48
CA VAL A 76 -4.94 -14.79 10.64
C VAL A 76 -5.39 -16.00 11.43
N GLY A 77 -5.09 -16.04 12.73
CA GLY A 77 -5.48 -17.14 13.61
C GLY A 77 -4.76 -18.45 13.29
N ARG A 78 -5.28 -19.55 13.90
CA ARG A 78 -4.65 -20.88 13.79
C ARG A 78 -5.10 -21.71 12.61
N ALA A 79 -6.33 -21.48 12.14
CA ALA A 79 -6.93 -22.27 11.06
C ALA A 79 -7.65 -21.35 10.07
N TRP A 80 -7.59 -21.71 8.81
CA TRP A 80 -8.44 -21.18 7.77
C TRP A 80 -9.29 -22.33 7.25
N ASP A 81 -10.58 -22.30 7.58
CA ASP A 81 -11.54 -23.33 7.21
C ASP A 81 -12.78 -22.66 6.60
N PRO A 82 -12.77 -22.42 5.28
CA PRO A 82 -13.88 -21.80 4.59
C PRO A 82 -15.09 -22.75 4.59
N GLN A 83 -16.22 -22.25 5.07
CA GLN A 83 -17.48 -22.97 5.04
C GLN A 83 -18.37 -22.47 3.91
N PHE A 84 -18.90 -23.40 3.13
CA PHE A 84 -19.88 -23.07 2.10
C PHE A 84 -21.27 -23.02 2.70
N LEU A 85 -21.89 -21.84 2.65
CA LEU A 85 -23.27 -21.62 3.11
C LEU A 85 -24.30 -21.65 1.97
N GLY A 86 -23.89 -22.15 0.79
CA GLY A 86 -24.76 -22.24 -0.37
C GLY A 86 -25.87 -23.27 -0.25
N VAL A 87 -26.86 -23.17 -1.12
CA VAL A 87 -28.03 -24.06 -1.16
C VAL A 87 -27.66 -25.48 -1.60
N ASP A 88 -26.68 -25.59 -2.50
CA ASP A 88 -26.21 -26.87 -3.06
C ASP A 88 -24.93 -27.32 -2.34
N LYS A 89 -25.13 -28.13 -1.31
CA LYS A 89 -24.02 -28.68 -0.53
C LYS A 89 -23.26 -29.78 -1.27
N ASP A 90 -23.95 -30.56 -2.08
CA ASP A 90 -23.33 -31.69 -2.81
C ASP A 90 -22.38 -31.15 -3.87
N TRP A 91 -22.80 -30.12 -4.61
CA TRP A 91 -21.91 -29.44 -5.55
C TRP A 91 -20.70 -28.80 -4.83
N ALA A 92 -20.93 -28.17 -3.68
CA ALA A 92 -19.86 -27.54 -2.92
C ALA A 92 -18.82 -28.57 -2.42
N ASP A 93 -19.26 -29.72 -1.92
CA ASP A 93 -18.36 -30.78 -1.45
C ASP A 93 -17.61 -31.46 -2.62
N GLU A 94 -18.27 -31.63 -3.76
CA GLU A 94 -17.68 -32.30 -4.92
C GLU A 94 -16.71 -31.39 -5.69
N HIS A 95 -16.99 -30.10 -5.84
CA HIS A 95 -16.25 -29.19 -6.74
C HIS A 95 -15.53 -28.07 -6.02
N ALA A 96 -16.22 -27.32 -5.15
CA ALA A 96 -15.65 -26.13 -4.56
C ALA A 96 -14.61 -26.44 -3.46
N LYS A 97 -14.87 -27.43 -2.63
CA LYS A 97 -13.97 -27.81 -1.55
C LYS A 97 -12.64 -28.38 -2.04
N PRO A 98 -12.60 -29.35 -2.98
CA PRO A 98 -11.35 -29.82 -3.55
C PRO A 98 -10.56 -28.73 -4.27
N PHE A 99 -11.25 -27.82 -4.97
CA PHE A 99 -10.61 -26.66 -5.59
C PHE A 99 -9.93 -25.76 -4.57
N LEU A 100 -10.63 -25.41 -3.49
CA LEU A 100 -10.06 -24.57 -2.44
C LEU A 100 -8.94 -25.25 -1.66
N GLU A 101 -9.04 -26.54 -1.39
CA GLU A 101 -7.95 -27.29 -0.77
C GLU A 101 -6.71 -27.34 -1.66
N GLY A 102 -6.89 -27.50 -2.97
CA GLY A 102 -5.83 -27.41 -3.95
C GLY A 102 -5.21 -26.02 -3.99
N PHE A 103 -6.06 -24.98 -4.08
CA PHE A 103 -5.61 -23.60 -4.08
C PHE A 103 -4.88 -23.21 -2.78
N TYR A 104 -5.35 -23.72 -1.64
CA TYR A 104 -4.69 -23.53 -0.36
C TYR A 104 -3.22 -23.98 -0.39
N LYS A 105 -2.94 -25.12 -1.02
CA LYS A 105 -1.61 -25.74 -1.03
C LYS A 105 -0.69 -25.20 -2.14
N ILE A 106 -1.22 -24.94 -3.32
CA ILE A 106 -0.43 -24.65 -4.53
C ILE A 106 -0.85 -23.37 -5.26
N GLY A 107 -1.72 -22.56 -4.68
CA GLY A 107 -2.19 -21.31 -5.27
C GLY A 107 -1.15 -20.19 -5.34
N ASP A 108 0.03 -20.35 -4.75
CA ASP A 108 1.15 -19.40 -4.90
C ASP A 108 2.18 -19.97 -5.89
N VAL A 109 2.74 -19.09 -6.76
CA VAL A 109 3.76 -19.46 -7.75
C VAL A 109 5.04 -20.02 -7.12
N ARG A 110 5.29 -19.74 -5.84
CA ARG A 110 6.46 -20.25 -5.09
C ARG A 110 6.26 -21.68 -4.55
N GLY A 111 5.05 -22.23 -4.74
CA GLY A 111 4.72 -23.61 -4.35
C GLY A 111 4.28 -23.75 -2.90
N SER A 112 4.20 -25.01 -2.44
CA SER A 112 3.55 -25.39 -1.16
C SER A 112 4.19 -24.83 0.10
N THR A 113 5.42 -24.34 0.05
CA THR A 113 6.06 -23.67 1.20
C THR A 113 5.33 -22.37 1.56
N TYR A 114 4.66 -21.78 0.59
CA TYR A 114 3.86 -20.56 0.74
C TYR A 114 2.40 -20.89 0.55
N ASP A 115 1.84 -21.72 1.43
CA ASP A 115 0.43 -22.01 1.46
C ASP A 115 -0.41 -20.73 1.70
N PHE A 116 -1.72 -20.84 1.52
CA PHE A 116 -2.61 -19.68 1.60
C PHE A 116 -2.55 -19.03 2.99
N LYS A 117 -2.46 -19.82 4.06
CA LYS A 117 -2.39 -19.32 5.43
C LYS A 117 -1.09 -18.55 5.69
N ASN A 118 0.05 -19.12 5.29
CA ASN A 118 1.35 -18.46 5.42
C ASN A 118 1.39 -17.16 4.61
N ASN A 119 0.77 -17.16 3.43
CA ASN A 119 0.63 -15.94 2.64
C ASN A 119 -0.24 -14.89 3.32
N LEU A 120 -1.39 -15.25 3.90
CA LEU A 120 -2.24 -14.31 4.67
C LEU A 120 -1.47 -13.70 5.84
N TRP A 121 -0.68 -14.51 6.55
CA TRP A 121 0.16 -14.01 7.63
C TRP A 121 1.20 -13.03 7.14
N LEU A 122 1.91 -13.36 6.05
CA LEU A 122 2.89 -12.47 5.42
C LEU A 122 2.25 -11.21 4.86
N ASP A 123 1.04 -11.32 4.31
CA ASP A 123 0.27 -10.20 3.78
C ASP A 123 -0.13 -9.23 4.93
N SER A 124 -0.61 -9.76 6.07
CA SER A 124 -0.90 -8.96 7.28
C SER A 124 0.37 -8.28 7.81
N PHE A 125 1.48 -9.01 7.90
CA PHE A 125 2.77 -8.44 8.31
C PHE A 125 3.25 -7.35 7.35
N ALA A 126 3.07 -7.55 6.03
CA ALA A 126 3.50 -6.60 5.01
C ALA A 126 2.69 -5.30 5.04
N ILE A 127 1.38 -5.34 5.30
CA ILE A 127 0.54 -4.16 5.46
C ILE A 127 1.04 -3.28 6.60
N ASP A 128 1.32 -3.85 7.76
CA ASP A 128 1.75 -3.06 8.91
C ASP A 128 3.18 -2.51 8.76
N ARG A 129 4.07 -3.27 8.12
CA ARG A 129 5.46 -2.87 7.90
C ARG A 129 5.62 -1.92 6.71
N ASP A 130 5.02 -2.26 5.57
CA ASP A 130 5.26 -1.59 4.28
C ASP A 130 4.10 -0.66 3.87
N GLY A 131 2.90 -0.88 4.43
CA GLY A 131 1.68 -0.12 4.13
C GLY A 131 0.88 -0.67 2.96
N ASP A 132 1.53 -1.20 1.93
CA ASP A 132 0.88 -1.82 0.78
C ASP A 132 1.72 -2.97 0.19
N PHE A 133 1.06 -3.79 -0.60
CA PHE A 133 1.68 -4.77 -1.49
C PHE A 133 0.72 -5.10 -2.66
N PHE A 134 1.19 -5.89 -3.61
CA PHE A 134 0.40 -6.25 -4.78
C PHE A 134 0.33 -7.76 -4.94
N ILE A 135 -0.80 -8.24 -5.42
CA ILE A 135 -1.03 -9.63 -5.78
C ILE A 135 -1.23 -9.68 -7.30
N LEU A 136 -0.33 -10.33 -7.99
CA LEU A 136 -0.47 -10.62 -9.42
C LEU A 136 -1.27 -11.91 -9.57
N LEU A 137 -2.34 -11.82 -10.35
CA LEU A 137 -3.13 -12.97 -10.77
C LEU A 137 -2.47 -13.61 -11.98
N THR A 138 -2.20 -14.90 -11.91
CA THR A 138 -1.50 -15.63 -12.95
C THR A 138 -2.04 -17.06 -13.09
N GLN A 139 -1.52 -17.80 -14.04
CA GLN A 139 -1.89 -19.18 -14.26
C GLN A 139 -0.63 -20.07 -14.22
N GLY A 140 -0.76 -21.18 -13.51
CA GLY A 140 0.24 -22.23 -13.50
C GLY A 140 0.09 -23.21 -14.67
N LYS A 141 0.84 -24.29 -14.62
CA LYS A 141 0.73 -25.38 -15.61
C LYS A 141 -0.70 -25.93 -15.64
N GLY A 142 -1.23 -26.12 -16.85
CA GLY A 142 -2.60 -26.62 -17.04
C GLY A 142 -3.70 -25.59 -16.80
N GLY A 143 -3.37 -24.29 -16.71
CA GLY A 143 -4.37 -23.23 -16.52
C GLY A 143 -4.85 -23.07 -15.09
N TYR A 144 -4.24 -23.75 -14.12
CA TYR A 144 -4.60 -23.62 -12.70
C TYR A 144 -4.33 -22.20 -12.20
N PRO A 145 -5.29 -21.55 -11.53
CA PRO A 145 -5.11 -20.18 -11.04
C PRO A 145 -4.05 -20.13 -9.95
N GLN A 146 -3.15 -19.16 -10.09
CA GLN A 146 -2.09 -18.90 -9.13
C GLN A 146 -1.97 -17.42 -8.84
N THR A 147 -1.38 -17.10 -7.70
CA THR A 147 -1.09 -15.73 -7.28
C THR A 147 0.40 -15.56 -7.02
N GLN A 148 0.90 -14.35 -7.28
CA GLN A 148 2.26 -13.96 -6.94
C GLN A 148 2.24 -12.67 -6.15
N ARG A 149 2.82 -12.67 -4.94
CA ARG A 149 2.96 -11.46 -4.12
C ARG A 149 4.14 -10.63 -4.61
N ILE A 150 3.87 -9.35 -4.83
CA ILE A 150 4.87 -8.36 -5.23
C ILE A 150 5.00 -7.36 -4.08
N PRO A 151 6.15 -7.35 -3.37
CA PRO A 151 6.36 -6.43 -2.24
C PRO A 151 6.35 -4.96 -2.68
N ALA A 152 5.94 -4.06 -1.78
CA ALA A 152 5.84 -2.63 -2.00
C ALA A 152 7.04 -2.01 -2.72
N HIS A 153 8.27 -2.33 -2.30
CA HIS A 153 9.50 -1.77 -2.85
C HIS A 153 9.80 -2.17 -4.29
N ARG A 154 9.18 -3.26 -4.78
CA ARG A 154 9.33 -3.71 -6.17
C ARG A 154 8.44 -2.92 -7.13
N VAL A 155 7.44 -2.23 -6.62
CA VAL A 155 6.59 -1.34 -7.42
C VAL A 155 7.05 0.09 -7.20
N GLY A 156 7.63 0.72 -8.22
CA GLY A 156 8.25 2.02 -8.04
C GLY A 156 8.58 2.72 -9.36
N SER A 157 9.12 3.93 -9.24
CA SER A 157 9.60 4.74 -10.35
C SER A 157 11.12 4.85 -10.30
N ARG A 158 11.73 4.94 -11.46
CA ARG A 158 13.15 5.30 -11.62
C ARG A 158 13.25 6.78 -11.99
N SER A 159 14.45 7.34 -11.94
CA SER A 159 14.70 8.76 -12.31
C SER A 159 14.31 9.08 -13.75
N ASP A 160 14.44 8.11 -14.66
CA ASP A 160 14.11 8.25 -16.08
C ASP A 160 12.61 8.10 -16.40
N ASP A 161 11.78 7.84 -15.39
CA ASP A 161 10.33 7.75 -15.55
C ASP A 161 9.62 9.13 -15.47
N MET A 162 10.36 10.20 -15.24
CA MET A 162 9.77 11.56 -15.13
C MET A 162 9.06 11.99 -16.41
N ASP A 163 9.50 11.51 -17.57
CA ASP A 163 8.88 11.77 -18.89
C ASP A 163 7.62 10.90 -19.15
N GLY A 164 7.23 10.08 -18.19
CA GLY A 164 6.12 9.14 -18.32
C GLY A 164 6.48 7.85 -19.04
N VAL A 165 5.47 7.06 -19.38
CA VAL A 165 5.64 5.76 -20.04
C VAL A 165 6.07 5.96 -21.49
N LYS A 166 7.24 5.42 -21.85
CA LYS A 166 7.82 5.60 -23.20
C LYS A 166 7.24 4.66 -24.26
N LYS A 167 6.73 3.48 -23.87
CA LYS A 167 6.26 2.44 -24.80
C LYS A 167 4.97 1.74 -24.31
N GLY A 168 4.24 1.12 -25.25
CA GLY A 168 3.07 0.29 -24.97
C GLY A 168 1.74 1.05 -24.84
N ARG A 169 0.71 0.37 -24.36
CA ARG A 169 -0.67 0.90 -24.23
C ARG A 169 -0.76 2.13 -23.31
N SER A 170 0.15 2.25 -22.37
CA SER A 170 0.17 3.33 -21.38
C SER A 170 1.12 4.49 -21.78
N LYS A 171 1.56 4.54 -23.06
CA LYS A 171 2.47 5.59 -23.54
C LYS A 171 1.92 6.99 -23.28
N GLY A 172 2.75 7.87 -22.75
CA GLY A 172 2.41 9.26 -22.43
C GLY A 172 1.70 9.46 -21.08
N LEU A 173 1.36 8.38 -20.35
CA LEU A 173 0.80 8.50 -19.02
C LEU A 173 1.90 8.68 -17.97
N LYS A 174 1.62 9.49 -16.95
CA LYS A 174 2.56 9.73 -15.85
C LYS A 174 2.65 8.52 -14.92
N ILE A 175 3.85 8.26 -14.43
CA ILE A 175 4.11 7.25 -13.41
C ILE A 175 4.26 7.96 -12.06
N ASN A 176 3.44 7.60 -11.09
CA ASN A 176 3.54 8.13 -9.74
C ASN A 176 3.80 6.99 -8.75
N LYS A 177 4.96 6.97 -8.09
CA LYS A 177 5.37 5.92 -7.13
C LYS A 177 5.16 4.50 -7.69
N GLY A 178 5.39 4.32 -8.99
CA GLY A 178 5.22 3.06 -9.70
C GLY A 178 3.82 2.76 -10.22
N ILE A 179 2.84 3.58 -9.91
CA ILE A 179 1.47 3.44 -10.43
C ILE A 179 1.28 4.37 -11.62
N ILE A 180 0.76 3.82 -12.72
CA ILE A 180 0.44 4.54 -13.94
C ILE A 180 -1.06 4.85 -13.89
N LYS A 181 -1.39 6.16 -13.92
CA LYS A 181 -2.77 6.64 -13.85
C LYS A 181 -3.22 7.20 -15.19
N SER A 182 -4.50 7.02 -15.48
CA SER A 182 -5.18 7.71 -16.58
C SER A 182 -5.32 9.21 -16.27
N LYS A 183 -5.73 10.00 -17.27
CA LYS A 183 -5.99 11.44 -17.09
C LYS A 183 -7.04 11.76 -16.02
N ILE A 184 -7.95 10.84 -15.74
CA ILE A 184 -9.00 10.97 -14.70
C ILE A 184 -8.57 10.39 -13.35
N GLY A 185 -7.29 10.05 -13.15
CA GLY A 185 -6.76 9.54 -11.89
C GLY A 185 -6.92 8.03 -11.66
N ARG A 186 -7.60 7.28 -12.56
CA ARG A 186 -7.78 5.84 -12.42
C ARG A 186 -6.46 5.09 -12.65
N PRO A 187 -6.06 4.15 -11.76
CA PRO A 187 -4.93 3.25 -12.01
C PRO A 187 -5.17 2.39 -13.26
N VAL A 188 -4.19 2.33 -14.16
CA VAL A 188 -4.25 1.57 -15.42
C VAL A 188 -3.24 0.42 -15.43
N ALA A 189 -2.05 0.68 -14.90
CA ALA A 189 -0.98 -0.30 -14.82
C ALA A 189 -0.03 0.03 -13.66
N CYS A 190 0.83 -0.89 -13.32
CA CYS A 190 1.94 -0.63 -12.42
C CYS A 190 3.29 -1.00 -13.04
N LYS A 191 4.35 -0.30 -12.64
CA LYS A 191 5.72 -0.61 -13.01
C LYS A 191 6.38 -1.42 -11.92
N VAL A 192 6.72 -2.65 -12.24
CA VAL A 192 7.46 -3.58 -11.36
C VAL A 192 8.93 -3.51 -11.71
N LEU A 193 9.74 -3.13 -10.73
CA LEU A 193 11.18 -2.96 -10.86
C LEU A 193 11.90 -4.31 -10.82
N ALA A 194 12.78 -4.52 -11.78
CA ALA A 194 13.76 -5.60 -11.76
C ALA A 194 15.11 -5.08 -11.20
N ASN A 195 16.10 -5.96 -11.07
CA ASN A 195 17.44 -5.54 -10.67
C ASN A 195 18.05 -4.58 -11.71
N GLU A 196 17.87 -4.89 -12.99
CA GLU A 196 18.26 -4.01 -14.10
C GLU A 196 17.04 -3.29 -14.68
N ALA A 197 17.22 -2.01 -15.06
CA ALA A 197 16.13 -1.19 -15.57
C ALA A 197 15.50 -1.71 -16.87
N LYS A 198 16.30 -2.39 -17.71
CA LYS A 198 15.84 -3.00 -18.97
C LYS A 198 14.81 -4.12 -18.76
N ASP A 199 14.83 -4.74 -17.58
CA ASP A 199 13.96 -5.87 -17.22
C ASP A 199 12.72 -5.43 -16.44
N ASP A 200 12.55 -4.12 -16.21
CA ASP A 200 11.35 -3.58 -15.59
C ASP A 200 10.11 -3.93 -16.42
N LYS A 201 9.06 -4.37 -15.73
CA LYS A 201 7.80 -4.79 -16.35
C LYS A 201 6.67 -3.83 -16.01
N ILE A 202 5.85 -3.52 -17.03
CA ILE A 202 4.59 -2.81 -16.83
C ILE A 202 3.47 -3.86 -16.89
N ILE A 203 2.77 -4.00 -15.78
CA ILE A 203 1.69 -4.98 -15.60
C ILE A 203 0.36 -4.22 -15.58
N PRO A 204 -0.64 -4.63 -16.38
CA PRO A 204 -1.98 -4.05 -16.34
C PRO A 204 -2.60 -4.17 -14.96
N PHE A 205 -3.36 -3.16 -14.56
CA PHE A 205 -4.04 -3.17 -13.25
C PHE A 205 -5.20 -4.17 -13.19
N SER A 206 -5.68 -4.65 -14.37
CA SER A 206 -6.66 -5.75 -14.46
C SER A 206 -6.15 -7.08 -13.90
N ASP A 207 -4.83 -7.28 -13.97
CA ASP A 207 -4.18 -8.54 -13.56
C ASP A 207 -3.61 -8.45 -12.14
N LEU A 208 -3.85 -7.31 -11.46
CA LEU A 208 -3.31 -7.00 -10.16
C LEU A 208 -4.40 -6.65 -9.15
N ILE A 209 -4.19 -7.10 -7.93
CA ILE A 209 -4.91 -6.60 -6.75
C ILE A 209 -3.92 -5.80 -5.93
N GLN A 210 -4.19 -4.51 -5.74
CA GLN A 210 -3.45 -3.69 -4.79
C GLN A 210 -4.12 -3.81 -3.42
N VAL A 211 -3.38 -4.30 -2.44
CA VAL A 211 -3.79 -4.33 -1.04
C VAL A 211 -3.09 -3.18 -0.34
N LEU A 212 -3.85 -2.23 0.17
CA LEU A 212 -3.30 -1.04 0.82
C LEU A 212 -4.14 -0.65 2.04
N ASP A 213 -3.48 -0.01 3.01
CA ASP A 213 -4.12 0.62 4.16
C ASP A 213 -4.22 2.14 3.91
N PRO A 214 -5.38 2.64 3.41
CA PRO A 214 -5.52 4.03 3.00
C PRO A 214 -5.69 4.95 4.21
N VAL A 215 -5.09 6.15 4.13
CA VAL A 215 -5.27 7.25 5.08
C VAL A 215 -6.06 8.40 4.45
N SER A 216 -6.06 8.49 3.12
CA SER A 216 -6.74 9.55 2.37
C SER A 216 -7.33 9.01 1.06
N HIS A 217 -8.43 9.63 0.62
CA HIS A 217 -9.12 9.26 -0.62
C HIS A 217 -8.24 9.45 -1.88
N ALA A 218 -7.35 10.42 -1.89
CA ALA A 218 -6.46 10.70 -3.02
C ALA A 218 -5.16 9.86 -3.02
N GLN A 219 -5.01 8.94 -2.06
CA GLN A 219 -3.77 8.20 -1.85
C GLN A 219 -3.59 7.07 -2.88
N THR A 220 -2.42 7.05 -3.54
CA THR A 220 -2.05 6.01 -4.51
C THR A 220 -1.23 4.89 -3.89
N ARG A 221 -0.34 5.22 -2.96
CA ARG A 221 0.52 4.28 -2.23
C ARG A 221 0.36 4.51 -0.74
N ALA A 222 0.33 3.45 0.03
CA ALA A 222 0.18 3.59 1.48
C ALA A 222 1.44 4.13 2.16
N ILE A 223 1.23 4.80 3.29
CA ILE A 223 2.28 5.15 4.25
C ILE A 223 2.32 4.01 5.28
N PRO A 224 3.50 3.41 5.54
CA PRO A 224 3.62 2.35 6.53
C PRO A 224 3.00 2.72 7.88
N PRO A 225 2.07 1.91 8.44
CA PRO A 225 1.43 2.19 9.74
C PRO A 225 2.41 2.42 10.88
N ILE A 226 3.49 1.65 10.94
CA ILE A 226 4.54 1.80 11.95
C ILE A 226 5.18 3.20 11.94
N HIS A 227 5.19 3.88 10.80
CA HIS A 227 5.73 5.24 10.70
C HIS A 227 4.71 6.30 11.15
N ARG A 228 3.41 5.98 11.09
CA ARG A 228 2.33 6.90 11.50
C ARG A 228 2.24 7.06 13.02
N THR A 229 2.69 6.07 13.78
CA THR A 229 2.60 6.04 15.25
C THR A 229 3.74 6.77 15.95
N ASN A 230 4.73 7.26 15.23
CA ASN A 230 5.91 7.95 15.76
C ASN A 230 5.74 9.48 15.85
N LYS A 231 4.50 9.95 16.09
CA LYS A 231 4.26 11.38 16.40
C LYS A 231 3.91 11.58 17.85
#